data_02113eb3c2b15bb0534be6e61908c679
#
_entry.id   02113eb3c2b15bb0534be6e61908c679
#
_cell.length_a   1.000
_cell.length_b   1.000
_cell.length_c   1.000
_cell.angle_alpha   90.00
_cell.angle_beta   90.00
_cell.angle_gamma   90.00
#
_symmetry.space_group_name_H-M   'P 1'
#
loop_
_entity.id
_entity.type
_entity.pdbx_description
1 polymer ?
#
loop_
_entity_poly.entity_id
_entity_poly.type
_entity_poly.pdbx_seq_one_letter_code
_entity_poly.pdbx_strand_id
1 'polypeptide(L)'
;MKLQGIFPPIATPFDYKGEIYRAKLKHNVEKWNLTSLAGYVVCGSTGESVMLTTGEKIRLWGWVADCAAADKLLIAGAGVESVRETVWLANQAAQIGYKAALAVTPHYYKNLLSRPEVQALFFR
;
A
#
# COMPACT_ATOMS: atom_id res chain seq x y z
N MET A 1 4.03 17.60 -5.25
CA MET A 1 2.70 16.91 -5.23
C MET A 1 1.95 17.33 -3.98
N LYS A 2 0.65 17.66 -4.08
CA LYS A 2 -0.19 17.98 -2.92
C LYS A 2 -1.18 16.82 -2.71
N LEU A 3 -1.18 16.21 -1.53
CA LEU A 3 -2.18 15.24 -1.13
C LEU A 3 -3.41 16.00 -0.64
N GLN A 4 -4.50 15.94 -1.41
CA GLN A 4 -5.75 16.62 -1.08
C GLN A 4 -6.93 15.73 -1.46
N GLY A 5 -7.92 15.63 -0.59
CA GLY A 5 -9.10 14.79 -0.78
C GLY A 5 -9.06 13.52 0.09
N ILE A 6 -9.88 12.54 -0.28
CA ILE A 6 -10.07 11.30 0.48
C ILE A 6 -9.32 10.16 -0.22
N PHE A 7 -8.48 9.46 0.53
CA PHE A 7 -7.69 8.30 0.10
C PHE A 7 -8.02 7.09 1.00
N PRO A 8 -9.05 6.31 0.71
CA PRO A 8 -9.37 5.16 1.53
C PRO A 8 -8.30 4.07 1.41
N PRO A 9 -7.95 3.38 2.50
CA PRO A 9 -7.26 2.12 2.43
C PRO A 9 -8.21 1.07 1.85
N ILE A 10 -7.83 0.46 0.72
CA ILE A 10 -8.66 -0.53 0.05
C ILE A 10 -8.39 -1.94 0.56
N ALA A 11 -9.45 -2.75 0.63
CA ALA A 11 -9.34 -4.17 0.98
C ALA A 11 -8.72 -4.99 -0.16
N THR A 12 -7.96 -6.02 0.19
CA THR A 12 -7.46 -7.03 -0.73
C THR A 12 -8.46 -8.19 -0.76
N PRO A 13 -9.18 -8.42 -1.85
CA PRO A 13 -10.07 -9.57 -1.95
C PRO A 13 -9.28 -10.85 -2.17
N PHE A 14 -9.62 -11.90 -1.45
CA PHE A 14 -9.07 -13.24 -1.61
C PHE A 14 -10.13 -14.21 -2.12
N ASP A 15 -9.70 -15.24 -2.83
CA ASP A 15 -10.55 -16.36 -3.20
C ASP A 15 -10.59 -17.43 -2.10
N TYR A 16 -11.32 -18.51 -2.34
CA TYR A 16 -11.46 -19.62 -1.37
C TYR A 16 -10.17 -20.43 -1.17
N LYS A 17 -9.12 -20.21 -1.99
CA LYS A 17 -7.79 -20.80 -1.85
C LYS A 17 -6.82 -19.89 -1.11
N GLY A 18 -7.25 -18.67 -0.77
CA GLY A 18 -6.40 -17.66 -0.15
C GLY A 18 -5.56 -16.86 -1.14
N GLU A 19 -5.76 -17.03 -2.45
CA GLU A 19 -5.08 -16.25 -3.48
C GLU A 19 -5.76 -14.89 -3.69
N ILE A 20 -4.99 -13.86 -4.06
CA ILE A 20 -5.58 -12.55 -4.37
C ILE A 20 -6.52 -12.68 -5.57
N TYR A 21 -7.81 -12.35 -5.36
CA TYR A 21 -8.84 -12.50 -6.36
C TYR A 21 -8.85 -11.28 -7.32
N ARG A 22 -8.02 -11.36 -8.37
CA ARG A 22 -7.80 -10.26 -9.32
C ARG A 22 -9.10 -9.72 -9.94
N ALA A 23 -10.03 -10.61 -10.35
CA ALA A 23 -11.27 -10.17 -10.98
C ALA A 23 -12.15 -9.35 -10.03
N LYS A 24 -12.20 -9.72 -8.75
CA LYS A 24 -12.94 -8.97 -7.72
C LYS A 24 -12.26 -7.65 -7.38
N LEU A 25 -10.93 -7.66 -7.32
CA LEU A 25 -10.14 -6.44 -7.13
C LEU A 25 -10.43 -5.42 -8.23
N LYS A 26 -10.33 -5.84 -9.49
CA LYS A 26 -10.64 -5.01 -10.67
C LYS A 26 -12.05 -4.43 -10.57
N HIS A 27 -13.06 -5.26 -10.34
CA HIS A 27 -14.45 -4.85 -10.19
C HIS A 27 -14.63 -3.77 -9.11
N ASN A 28 -13.97 -3.94 -7.95
CA ASN A 28 -14.04 -2.99 -6.85
C ASN A 28 -13.39 -1.65 -7.24
N VAL A 29 -12.19 -1.67 -7.82
CA VAL A 29 -11.47 -0.45 -8.25
C VAL A 29 -12.26 0.30 -9.32
N GLU A 30 -12.83 -0.40 -10.31
CA GLU A 30 -13.67 0.20 -11.34
C GLU A 30 -14.90 0.91 -10.75
N LYS A 31 -15.53 0.33 -9.71
CA LYS A 31 -16.62 1.02 -8.99
C LYS A 31 -16.14 2.26 -8.23
N TRP A 32 -15.00 2.17 -7.56
CA TRP A 32 -14.46 3.31 -6.82
C TRP A 32 -13.97 4.44 -7.74
N ASN A 33 -13.52 4.12 -8.96
CA ASN A 33 -13.17 5.11 -9.98
C ASN A 33 -14.32 6.08 -10.29
N LEU A 34 -15.57 5.62 -10.15
CA LEU A 34 -16.77 6.42 -10.39
C LEU A 34 -17.14 7.35 -9.24
N THR A 35 -16.35 7.36 -8.18
CA THR A 35 -16.59 8.19 -6.99
C THR A 35 -15.68 9.43 -6.97
N SER A 36 -15.97 10.37 -6.06
CA SER A 36 -15.17 11.58 -5.81
C SER A 36 -13.88 11.33 -5.00
N LEU A 37 -13.48 10.07 -4.80
CA LEU A 37 -12.23 9.72 -4.12
C LEU A 37 -11.03 10.27 -4.89
N ALA A 38 -10.05 10.84 -4.17
CA ALA A 38 -8.84 11.40 -4.77
C ALA A 38 -7.81 10.33 -5.16
N GLY A 39 -7.96 9.12 -4.62
CA GLY A 39 -7.07 8.00 -4.90
C GLY A 39 -7.24 6.87 -3.91
N TYR A 40 -6.27 5.97 -3.85
CA TYR A 40 -6.34 4.75 -3.02
C TYR A 40 -5.04 4.52 -2.25
N VAL A 41 -5.15 4.02 -1.00
CA VAL A 41 -4.03 3.42 -0.28
C VAL A 41 -4.11 1.90 -0.46
N VAL A 42 -3.12 1.33 -1.10
CA VAL A 42 -3.04 -0.10 -1.42
C VAL A 42 -2.02 -0.78 -0.52
N CYS A 43 -2.33 -1.95 0.01
CA CYS A 43 -1.50 -2.63 1.03
C CYS A 43 -1.37 -1.85 2.35
N GLY A 44 -2.40 -1.13 2.78
CA GLY A 44 -2.53 -0.66 4.15
C GLY A 44 -3.00 -1.80 5.08
N SER A 45 -3.27 -1.49 6.35
CA SER A 45 -3.80 -2.48 7.32
C SER A 45 -5.13 -3.06 6.88
N THR A 46 -6.03 -2.25 6.33
CA THR A 46 -7.31 -2.71 5.75
C THR A 46 -7.11 -3.68 4.58
N GLY A 47 -6.01 -3.53 3.84
CA GLY A 47 -5.62 -4.42 2.74
C GLY A 47 -4.82 -5.63 3.20
N GLU A 48 -4.76 -5.90 4.51
CA GLU A 48 -4.10 -7.07 5.10
C GLU A 48 -2.61 -7.20 4.72
N SER A 49 -1.91 -6.06 4.58
CA SER A 49 -0.54 -6.02 4.05
C SER A 49 0.46 -6.91 4.80
N VAL A 50 0.24 -7.13 6.11
CA VAL A 50 1.11 -7.99 6.93
C VAL A 50 0.98 -9.47 6.59
N MET A 51 -0.13 -9.87 5.95
CA MET A 51 -0.40 -11.24 5.53
C MET A 51 0.07 -11.52 4.09
N LEU A 52 0.45 -10.47 3.35
CA LEU A 52 0.91 -10.60 1.97
C LEU A 52 2.43 -10.77 1.90
N THR A 53 2.86 -11.69 1.07
CA THR A 53 4.26 -11.80 0.67
C THR A 53 4.70 -10.57 -0.13
N THR A 54 5.98 -10.29 -0.19
CA THR A 54 6.56 -9.21 -0.98
C THR A 54 6.14 -9.28 -2.46
N GLY A 55 6.13 -10.49 -3.05
CA GLY A 55 5.69 -10.71 -4.43
C GLY A 55 4.21 -10.41 -4.64
N GLU A 56 3.35 -10.75 -3.68
CA GLU A 56 1.92 -10.44 -3.73
C GLU A 56 1.66 -8.94 -3.65
N LYS A 57 2.37 -8.21 -2.79
CA LYS A 57 2.26 -6.74 -2.71
C LYS A 57 2.57 -6.09 -4.06
N ILE A 58 3.67 -6.48 -4.70
CA ILE A 58 4.07 -5.93 -6.02
C ILE A 58 3.01 -6.26 -7.09
N ARG A 59 2.52 -7.51 -7.13
CA ARG A 59 1.44 -7.89 -8.07
C ARG A 59 0.16 -7.10 -7.82
N LEU A 60 -0.23 -6.95 -6.55
CA LEU A 60 -1.43 -6.20 -6.18
C LEU A 60 -1.32 -4.73 -6.60
N TRP A 61 -0.16 -4.10 -6.37
CA TRP A 61 0.09 -2.73 -6.83
C TRP A 61 -0.02 -2.61 -8.35
N GLY A 62 0.57 -3.54 -9.11
CA GLY A 62 0.45 -3.57 -10.57
C GLY A 62 -1.00 -3.68 -11.02
N TRP A 63 -1.75 -4.62 -10.46
CA TRP A 63 -3.16 -4.83 -10.84
C TRP A 63 -4.07 -3.65 -10.48
N VAL A 64 -3.81 -2.95 -9.38
CA VAL A 64 -4.55 -1.71 -9.06
C VAL A 64 -4.17 -0.60 -10.02
N ALA A 65 -2.89 -0.42 -10.34
CA ALA A 65 -2.43 0.60 -11.29
C ALA A 65 -3.02 0.39 -12.69
N ASP A 66 -3.16 -0.89 -13.12
CA ASP A 66 -3.75 -1.25 -14.42
C ASP A 66 -5.23 -0.84 -14.56
N CYS A 67 -5.97 -0.75 -13.44
CA CYS A 67 -7.42 -0.48 -13.47
C CYS A 67 -7.83 0.82 -12.77
N ALA A 68 -6.93 1.50 -12.09
CA ALA A 68 -7.21 2.82 -11.51
C ALA A 68 -7.39 3.87 -12.61
N ALA A 69 -8.38 4.75 -12.46
CA ALA A 69 -8.57 5.86 -13.38
C ALA A 69 -7.39 6.85 -13.28
N ALA A 70 -7.07 7.54 -14.39
CA ALA A 70 -5.89 8.38 -14.51
C ALA A 70 -5.86 9.59 -13.52
N ASP A 71 -7.03 9.99 -13.02
CA ASP A 71 -7.20 11.04 -12.02
C ASP A 71 -6.98 10.56 -10.58
N LYS A 72 -6.86 9.23 -10.35
CA LYS A 72 -6.69 8.63 -9.02
C LYS A 72 -5.22 8.54 -8.64
N LEU A 73 -4.85 9.17 -7.53
CA LEU A 73 -3.51 9.07 -6.98
C LEU A 73 -3.36 7.78 -6.18
N LEU A 74 -2.31 7.01 -6.46
CA LEU A 74 -2.02 5.75 -5.78
C LEU A 74 -0.95 5.93 -4.71
N ILE A 75 -1.23 5.42 -3.51
CA ILE A 75 -0.34 5.40 -2.35
C ILE A 75 -0.06 3.94 -1.99
N ALA A 76 1.20 3.55 -1.94
CA ALA A 76 1.60 2.18 -1.61
C ALA A 76 1.86 2.02 -0.12
N GLY A 77 1.25 1.05 0.53
CA GLY A 77 1.64 0.59 1.86
C GLY A 77 2.91 -0.24 1.77
N ALA A 78 4.07 0.41 1.88
CA ALA A 78 5.39 -0.20 1.68
C ALA A 78 6.14 -0.49 2.99
N GLY A 79 5.61 -0.03 4.14
CA GLY A 79 6.27 -0.21 5.45
C GLY A 79 6.33 -1.67 5.88
N VAL A 80 7.53 -2.11 6.24
CA VAL A 80 7.84 -3.40 6.87
C VAL A 80 8.86 -3.19 7.99
N GLU A 81 9.17 -4.22 8.78
CA GLU A 81 10.13 -4.12 9.88
C GLU A 81 11.55 -3.72 9.43
N SER A 82 11.97 -4.11 8.24
CA SER A 82 13.29 -3.81 7.67
C SER A 82 13.28 -2.48 6.93
N VAL A 83 14.13 -1.53 7.33
CA VAL A 83 14.34 -0.26 6.61
C VAL A 83 14.73 -0.51 5.14
N ARG A 84 15.70 -1.42 4.92
CA ARG A 84 16.17 -1.74 3.57
C ARG A 84 15.05 -2.26 2.68
N GLU A 85 14.20 -3.14 3.19
CA GLU A 85 13.09 -3.69 2.44
C GLU A 85 11.98 -2.64 2.23
N THR A 86 11.70 -1.78 3.23
CA THR A 86 10.77 -0.65 3.09
C THR A 86 11.19 0.28 1.94
N VAL A 87 12.48 0.66 1.89
CA VAL A 87 13.01 1.51 0.81
C VAL A 87 12.92 0.81 -0.54
N TRP A 88 13.27 -0.47 -0.59
CA TRP A 88 13.19 -1.25 -1.82
C TRP A 88 11.73 -1.37 -2.33
N LEU A 89 10.78 -1.69 -1.45
CA LEU A 89 9.35 -1.76 -1.77
C LEU A 89 8.80 -0.40 -2.25
N ALA A 90 9.16 0.69 -1.59
CA ALA A 90 8.77 2.03 -2.01
C ALA A 90 9.26 2.35 -3.44
N ASN A 91 10.49 1.95 -3.76
CA ASN A 91 11.06 2.11 -5.11
C ASN A 91 10.33 1.22 -6.13
N GLN A 92 9.97 -0.02 -5.79
CA GLN A 92 9.16 -0.88 -6.67
C GLN A 92 7.79 -0.24 -6.95
N ALA A 93 7.13 0.28 -5.93
CA ALA A 93 5.85 0.98 -6.09
C ALA A 93 5.99 2.23 -6.99
N ALA A 94 7.06 3.01 -6.81
CA ALA A 94 7.33 4.18 -7.64
C ALA A 94 7.53 3.80 -9.13
N GLN A 95 8.22 2.70 -9.42
CA GLN A 95 8.40 2.18 -10.79
C GLN A 95 7.07 1.76 -11.45
N ILE A 96 6.12 1.25 -10.66
CA ILE A 96 4.76 0.91 -11.12
C ILE A 96 3.92 2.17 -11.39
N GLY A 97 4.27 3.33 -10.79
CA GLY A 97 3.57 4.59 -10.99
C GLY A 97 2.91 5.18 -9.74
N TYR A 98 3.09 4.56 -8.58
CA TYR A 98 2.63 5.11 -7.30
C TYR A 98 3.35 6.42 -6.99
N LYS A 99 2.63 7.38 -6.43
CA LYS A 99 3.15 8.74 -6.20
C LYS A 99 3.56 9.00 -4.75
N ALA A 100 3.18 8.12 -3.85
CA ALA A 100 3.55 8.19 -2.43
C ALA A 100 3.64 6.77 -1.84
N ALA A 101 4.42 6.64 -0.77
CA ALA A 101 4.47 5.44 0.05
C ALA A 101 4.00 5.76 1.47
N LEU A 102 3.20 4.87 2.04
CA LEU A 102 2.86 4.84 3.45
C LEU A 102 3.84 3.91 4.15
N ALA A 103 4.74 4.47 4.92
CA ALA A 103 5.69 3.74 5.76
C ALA A 103 5.23 3.79 7.22
N VAL A 104 5.10 2.63 7.83
CA VAL A 104 4.81 2.49 9.26
C VAL A 104 6.13 2.20 9.96
N THR A 105 6.35 2.80 11.13
CA THR A 105 7.51 2.47 11.97
C THR A 105 7.51 0.98 12.32
N PRO A 106 8.68 0.33 12.39
CA PRO A 106 8.78 -1.03 12.88
C PRO A 106 8.12 -1.15 14.27
N HIS A 107 7.48 -2.28 14.54
CA HIS A 107 6.67 -2.42 15.75
C HIS A 107 6.91 -3.73 16.51
N TYR A 108 7.77 -4.61 16.00
CA TYR A 108 8.02 -5.90 16.64
C TYR A 108 8.71 -5.73 18.01
N TYR A 109 9.79 -4.95 18.09
CA TYR A 109 10.49 -4.66 19.34
C TYR A 109 9.91 -3.43 20.05
N LYS A 110 8.68 -3.53 20.54
CA LYS A 110 7.89 -2.43 21.11
C LYS A 110 8.64 -1.58 22.14
N ASN A 111 9.38 -2.23 23.04
CA ASN A 111 10.11 -1.54 24.12
C ASN A 111 11.23 -0.62 23.59
N LEU A 112 11.86 -0.97 22.48
CA LEU A 112 12.91 -0.17 21.85
C LEU A 112 12.29 0.90 20.93
N LEU A 113 11.28 0.48 20.16
CA LEU A 113 10.67 1.30 19.10
C LEU A 113 9.66 2.34 19.64
N SER A 114 9.32 2.30 20.95
CA SER A 114 8.53 3.35 21.59
C SER A 114 9.33 4.63 21.88
N ARG A 115 10.66 4.60 21.72
CA ARG A 115 11.53 5.77 21.93
C ARG A 115 11.51 6.67 20.70
N PRO A 116 11.18 7.98 20.84
CA PRO A 116 11.11 8.91 19.70
C PRO A 116 12.40 9.01 18.89
N GLU A 117 13.55 8.96 19.57
CA GLU A 117 14.86 9.00 18.92
C GLU A 117 15.12 7.77 18.03
N VAL A 118 14.63 6.58 18.42
CA VAL A 118 14.74 5.35 17.61
C VAL A 118 13.81 5.41 16.41
N GLN A 119 12.59 5.91 16.60
CA GLN A 119 11.65 6.10 15.49
C GLN A 119 12.20 7.12 14.47
N ALA A 120 12.83 8.20 14.93
CA ALA A 120 13.44 9.20 14.05
C ALA A 120 14.57 8.60 13.19
N LEU A 121 15.33 7.63 13.72
CA LEU A 121 16.37 6.94 12.95
C LEU A 121 15.83 6.07 11.80
N PHE A 122 14.61 5.57 11.93
CA PHE A 122 13.97 4.78 10.87
C PHE A 122 13.68 5.62 9.61
N PHE A 123 13.42 6.93 9.76
CA PHE A 123 13.08 7.83 8.67
C PHE A 123 14.25 8.66 8.12
N ARG A 124 15.48 8.39 8.55
CA ARG A 124 16.72 9.03 8.05
C ARG A 124 17.38 8.21 6.96
#